data_575972c938efdc7d8f9b415503da76b0
#
_entry.id   575972c938efdc7d8f9b415503da76b0
#
_cell.length_a   1.000
_cell.length_b   1.000
_cell.length_c   1.000
_cell.angle_alpha   90.00
_cell.angle_beta   90.00
_cell.angle_gamma   90.00
#
_symmetry.space_group_name_H-M   'P 1'
#
loop_
_entity.id
_entity.type
_entity.pdbx_description
1 polymer ?
#
loop_
_entity_poly.entity_id
_entity_poly.type
_entity_poly.pdbx_seq_one_letter_code
_entity_poly.pdbx_strand_id
1 'polypeptide(L)'
;MQKIMLVCNAGMSTSLLVQKMQAEAKNRGLDIEIEALPMAEAMEALGTADVLLLGPQIGYAKGDFEKATDKPVDVIAMVDYGRMNAPKILDDALAKL
;
A
#
# COMPACT_ATOMS: atom_id res chain seq x y z
N MET A 1 13.75 -3.15 8.73
CA MET A 1 13.16 -3.04 7.38
C MET A 1 11.79 -2.42 7.49
N GLN A 2 11.52 -1.40 6.71
CA GLN A 2 10.21 -0.76 6.68
C GLN A 2 9.27 -1.51 5.75
N LYS A 3 7.97 -1.44 6.04
CA LYS A 3 6.97 -2.19 5.26
C LYS A 3 5.85 -1.29 4.78
N ILE A 4 5.58 -1.36 3.48
CA ILE A 4 4.43 -0.73 2.85
C ILE A 4 3.38 -1.83 2.65
N MET A 5 2.19 -1.63 3.22
CA MET A 5 1.10 -2.59 3.08
C MET A 5 0.03 -1.99 2.16
N LEU A 6 -0.25 -2.70 1.07
CA LEU A 6 -1.37 -2.35 0.20
C LEU A 6 -2.59 -3.15 0.65
N VAL A 7 -3.70 -2.46 0.85
CA VAL A 7 -4.94 -3.09 1.26
C VAL A 7 -5.88 -3.11 0.06
N CYS A 8 -6.45 -4.26 -0.23
CA CYS A 8 -7.31 -4.44 -1.39
C CYS A 8 -8.55 -5.22 -1.04
N ASN A 9 -9.51 -5.20 -1.96
CA ASN A 9 -10.75 -5.96 -1.78
C ASN A 9 -10.64 -7.37 -2.39
N ALA A 10 -10.18 -7.46 -3.62
CA ALA A 10 -10.14 -8.72 -4.34
C ALA A 10 -8.73 -9.18 -4.75
N GLY A 11 -7.74 -8.38 -4.59
CA GLY A 11 -6.34 -8.78 -4.65
C GLY A 11 -5.65 -8.97 -5.99
N MET A 12 -6.35 -9.24 -7.06
CA MET A 12 -5.69 -9.68 -8.30
C MET A 12 -4.88 -8.58 -8.99
N SER A 13 -5.49 -7.43 -9.26
CA SER A 13 -4.78 -6.32 -9.89
C SER A 13 -3.73 -5.72 -8.96
N THR A 14 -3.99 -5.80 -7.66
CA THR A 14 -3.08 -5.31 -6.65
C THR A 14 -1.80 -6.13 -6.60
N SER A 15 -1.88 -7.44 -6.88
CA SER A 15 -0.71 -8.30 -6.91
C SER A 15 0.29 -7.85 -7.99
N LEU A 16 -0.20 -7.47 -9.16
CA LEU A 16 0.68 -6.97 -10.22
C LEU A 16 1.31 -5.63 -9.82
N LEU A 17 0.52 -4.74 -9.22
CA LEU A 17 1.04 -3.46 -8.74
C LEU A 17 2.14 -3.66 -7.70
N VAL A 18 1.93 -4.59 -6.77
CA VAL A 18 2.95 -4.92 -5.75
C VAL A 18 4.25 -5.37 -6.41
N GLN A 19 4.16 -6.24 -7.41
CA GLN A 19 5.34 -6.70 -8.13
C GLN A 19 6.10 -5.54 -8.78
N LYS A 20 5.37 -4.61 -9.39
CA LYS A 20 5.97 -3.42 -10.00
C LYS A 20 6.61 -2.50 -8.96
N MET A 21 5.96 -2.33 -7.82
CA MET A 21 6.51 -1.52 -6.74
C MET A 21 7.76 -2.16 -6.13
N GLN A 22 7.74 -3.48 -5.96
CA GLN A 22 8.91 -4.21 -5.47
C GLN A 22 10.09 -4.07 -6.42
N ALA A 23 9.84 -4.16 -7.72
CA ALA A 23 10.88 -3.98 -8.73
C ALA A 23 11.44 -2.56 -8.70
N GLU A 24 10.58 -1.57 -8.56
CA GLU A 24 11.00 -0.17 -8.48
C GLU A 24 11.85 0.08 -7.22
N ALA A 25 11.42 -0.45 -6.08
CA ALA A 25 12.18 -0.32 -4.85
C ALA A 25 13.57 -0.95 -4.97
N LYS A 26 13.64 -2.12 -5.59
CA LYS A 26 14.92 -2.80 -5.81
C LYS A 26 15.82 -1.98 -6.72
N ASN A 27 15.25 -1.42 -7.80
CA ASN A 27 16.03 -0.58 -8.73
C ASN A 27 16.58 0.67 -8.04
N ARG A 28 15.90 1.18 -7.04
CA ARG A 28 16.34 2.34 -6.26
C ARG A 28 17.30 1.97 -5.13
N GLY A 29 17.55 0.68 -4.92
CA GLY A 29 18.40 0.22 -3.81
C GLY A 29 17.74 0.36 -2.44
N LEU A 30 16.41 0.37 -2.39
CA LEU A 30 15.67 0.50 -1.13
C LEU A 30 15.46 -0.85 -0.48
N ASP A 31 15.67 -0.90 0.84
CA ASP A 31 15.45 -2.10 1.63
C ASP A 31 14.10 -2.00 2.34
N ILE A 32 13.03 -2.20 1.59
CA ILE A 32 11.66 -2.14 2.10
C ILE A 32 10.89 -3.37 1.64
N GLU A 33 9.93 -3.75 2.47
CA GLU A 33 9.00 -4.84 2.15
C GLU A 33 7.69 -4.23 1.64
N ILE A 34 7.13 -4.81 0.59
CA ILE A 34 5.86 -4.37 0.01
C ILE A 34 4.97 -5.61 -0.12
N GLU A 35 3.79 -5.53 0.45
CA GLU A 35 2.86 -6.66 0.49
C GLU A 35 1.44 -6.16 0.31
N ALA A 36 0.60 -6.97 -0.34
CA ALA A 36 -0.82 -6.69 -0.48
C ALA A 36 -1.63 -7.71 0.32
N LEU A 37 -2.62 -7.24 1.06
CA LEU A 37 -3.51 -8.08 1.85
C LEU A 37 -4.96 -7.63 1.67
N PRO A 38 -5.92 -8.57 1.69
CA PRO A 38 -7.33 -8.21 1.78
C PRO A 38 -7.63 -7.46 3.08
N MET A 39 -8.74 -6.70 3.11
CA MET A 39 -9.07 -5.84 4.25
C MET A 39 -9.04 -6.58 5.59
N ALA A 40 -9.64 -7.75 5.67
CA ALA A 40 -9.71 -8.49 6.94
C ALA A 40 -8.31 -8.89 7.43
N GLU A 41 -7.49 -9.40 6.54
CA GLU A 41 -6.12 -9.79 6.89
C GLU A 41 -5.25 -8.58 7.22
N ALA A 42 -5.43 -7.49 6.48
CA ALA A 42 -4.70 -6.27 6.73
C ALA A 42 -5.00 -5.72 8.12
N MET A 43 -6.28 -5.76 8.52
CA MET A 43 -6.69 -5.29 9.84
C MET A 43 -6.02 -6.09 10.97
N GLU A 44 -5.80 -7.38 10.74
CA GLU A 44 -5.12 -8.23 11.71
C GLU A 44 -3.61 -8.04 11.73
N ALA A 45 -3.04 -7.53 10.65
CA ALA A 45 -1.59 -7.39 10.48
C ALA A 45 -1.09 -5.95 10.58
N LEU A 46 -1.90 -5.03 11.12
CA LEU A 46 -1.57 -3.60 11.17
C LEU A 46 -0.23 -3.32 11.86
N GLY A 47 0.10 -4.10 12.87
CA GLY A 47 1.34 -3.89 13.62
C GLY A 47 2.61 -4.13 12.81
N THR A 48 2.51 -4.76 11.65
CA THR A 48 3.67 -5.04 10.80
C THR A 48 3.92 -3.95 9.77
N ALA A 49 2.98 -3.03 9.57
CA ALA A 49 3.06 -2.03 8.51
C ALA A 49 3.55 -0.68 9.04
N ASP A 50 4.36 0.00 8.25
CA ASP A 50 4.80 1.37 8.54
C ASP A 50 3.98 2.41 7.79
N VAL A 51 3.37 2.02 6.68
CA VAL A 51 2.40 2.84 5.96
C VAL A 51 1.38 1.91 5.29
N LEU A 52 0.12 2.33 5.27
CA LEU A 52 -0.95 1.58 4.61
C LEU A 52 -1.45 2.38 3.41
N LEU A 53 -1.57 1.70 2.27
CA LEU A 53 -2.12 2.28 1.07
C LEU A 53 -3.38 1.49 0.70
N LEU A 54 -4.50 2.19 0.58
CA LEU A 54 -5.76 1.57 0.21
C LEU A 54 -6.00 1.71 -1.29
N GLY A 55 -6.48 0.65 -1.93
CA GLY A 55 -6.93 0.74 -3.31
C GLY A 55 -8.07 1.74 -3.41
N PRO A 56 -8.22 2.43 -4.55
CA PRO A 56 -9.26 3.46 -4.67
C PRO A 56 -10.68 2.90 -4.49
N GLN A 57 -10.89 1.61 -4.75
CA GLN A 57 -12.19 0.98 -4.61
C GLN A 57 -12.62 0.84 -3.15
N ILE A 58 -11.69 0.90 -2.21
CA ILE A 58 -11.98 0.75 -0.78
C ILE A 58 -11.57 2.00 0.01
N GLY A 59 -11.54 3.16 -0.65
CA GLY A 59 -11.24 4.42 0.02
C GLY A 59 -12.15 4.72 1.19
N TYR A 60 -13.39 4.19 1.16
CA TYR A 60 -14.34 4.35 2.26
C TYR A 60 -13.84 3.76 3.58
N ALA A 61 -12.88 2.85 3.54
CA ALA A 61 -12.37 2.20 4.73
C ALA A 61 -11.24 2.97 5.40
N LYS A 62 -10.80 4.09 4.82
CA LYS A 62 -9.67 4.85 5.37
C LYS A 62 -9.87 5.21 6.84
N GLY A 63 -11.05 5.70 7.18
CA GLY A 63 -11.34 6.09 8.58
C GLY A 63 -11.23 4.93 9.55
N ASP A 64 -11.69 3.74 9.14
CA ASP A 64 -11.63 2.56 10.00
C ASP A 64 -10.17 2.15 10.25
N PHE A 65 -9.33 2.20 9.23
CA PHE A 65 -7.92 1.89 9.40
C PHE A 65 -7.21 2.95 10.23
N GLU A 66 -7.54 4.21 10.04
CA GLU A 66 -6.93 5.29 10.84
C GLU A 66 -7.25 5.17 12.32
N LYS A 67 -8.44 4.65 12.66
CA LYS A 67 -8.81 4.42 14.05
C LYS A 67 -8.07 3.23 14.66
N ALA A 68 -7.62 2.30 13.82
CA ALA A 68 -7.02 1.05 14.28
C ALA A 68 -5.49 1.11 14.36
N THR A 69 -4.85 2.12 13.80
CA THR A 69 -3.40 2.24 13.79
C THR A 69 -2.96 3.69 13.87
N ASP A 70 -1.77 3.92 14.43
CA ASP A 70 -1.11 5.23 14.45
C ASP A 70 -0.37 5.52 13.17
N LYS A 71 -0.19 4.52 12.32
CA LYS A 71 0.62 4.65 11.12
C LYS A 71 -0.16 5.42 10.04
N PRO A 72 0.56 6.07 9.11
CA PRO A 72 -0.10 6.77 8.02
C PRO A 72 -0.97 5.82 7.18
N VAL A 73 -2.17 6.26 6.86
CA VAL A 73 -3.10 5.56 5.98
C VAL A 73 -3.47 6.49 4.84
N ASP A 74 -3.30 6.05 3.62
CA ASP A 74 -3.62 6.87 2.46
C ASP A 74 -4.36 6.04 1.41
N VAL A 75 -5.02 6.72 0.48
CA VAL A 75 -5.73 6.08 -0.62
C VAL A 75 -4.96 6.35 -1.90
N ILE A 76 -4.69 5.29 -2.67
CA ILE A 76 -4.01 5.44 -3.95
C ILE A 76 -4.95 6.17 -4.92
N ALA A 77 -4.45 7.21 -5.60
CA ALA A 77 -5.24 7.93 -6.58
C ALA A 77 -5.66 6.97 -7.70
N MET A 78 -6.91 7.09 -8.14
CA MET A 78 -7.46 6.18 -9.14
C MET A 78 -6.64 6.17 -10.45
N VAL A 79 -6.15 7.32 -10.87
CA VAL A 79 -5.35 7.41 -12.09
C VAL A 79 -4.02 6.65 -11.94
N ASP A 80 -3.39 6.77 -10.78
CA ASP A 80 -2.12 6.07 -10.53
C ASP A 80 -2.33 4.57 -10.41
N TYR A 81 -3.43 4.17 -9.76
CA TYR A 81 -3.78 2.77 -9.62
C TYR A 81 -4.10 2.14 -10.98
N GLY A 82 -4.93 2.83 -11.78
CA GLY A 82 -5.34 2.33 -13.09
C GLY A 82 -4.18 2.18 -14.06
N ARG A 83 -3.18 3.05 -13.96
CA ARG A 83 -1.97 3.00 -14.79
C ARG A 83 -0.87 2.15 -14.18
N MET A 84 -1.09 1.64 -12.99
CA MET A 84 -0.06 0.93 -12.21
C MET A 84 1.23 1.74 -12.15
N ASN A 85 1.09 3.01 -11.78
CA ASN A 85 2.21 3.94 -11.72
C ASN A 85 3.03 3.70 -10.44
N ALA A 86 3.77 2.60 -10.45
CA ALA A 86 4.54 2.17 -9.29
C ALA A 86 5.52 3.24 -8.80
N PRO A 87 6.29 3.93 -9.66
CA PRO A 87 7.20 4.98 -9.17
C PRO A 87 6.50 6.06 -8.36
N LYS A 88 5.35 6.56 -8.85
CA LYS A 88 4.60 7.60 -8.17
C LYS A 88 4.00 7.11 -6.85
N ILE A 89 3.40 5.93 -6.88
CA ILE A 89 2.78 5.33 -5.69
C ILE A 89 3.85 5.08 -4.64
N LEU A 90 5.02 4.59 -5.04
CA LEU A 90 6.13 4.37 -4.13
C LEU A 90 6.64 5.69 -3.55
N ASP A 91 6.79 6.73 -4.39
CA ASP A 91 7.20 8.05 -3.92
C ASP A 91 6.26 8.59 -2.85
N ASP A 92 4.95 8.47 -3.10
CA ASP A 92 3.94 8.95 -2.15
C ASP A 92 4.02 8.20 -0.82
N ALA A 93 4.25 6.88 -0.89
CA ALA A 93 4.39 6.07 0.32
C ALA A 93 5.66 6.42 1.09
N LEU A 94 6.77 6.58 0.39
CA LEU A 94 8.06 6.92 1.02
C LEU A 94 8.00 8.27 1.73
N ALA A 95 7.23 9.19 1.19
CA ALA A 95 7.08 10.52 1.80
C ALA A 95 6.36 10.45 3.15
N LYS A 96 5.68 9.35 3.46
CA LYS A 96 4.96 9.17 4.72
C LYS A 96 5.73 8.30 5.72
N LEU A 97 6.82 7.73 5.31
CA LEU A 97 7.69 6.99 6.20
C LEU A 97 8.61 7.97 6.95
#